data_2df7136ff86f8a94a188f7b9431c2079
#
_entry.id   2df7136ff86f8a94a188f7b9431c2079
#
_cell.length_a   1.000
_cell.length_b   1.000
_cell.length_c   1.000
_cell.angle_alpha   90.00
_cell.angle_beta   90.00
_cell.angle_gamma   90.00
#
_symmetry.space_group_name_H-M   'P 1'
#
loop_
_entity.id
_entity.type
_entity.pdbx_description
1 polymer ?
#
loop_
_entity_poly.entity_id
_entity_poly.type
_entity_poly.pdbx_seq_one_letter_code
_entity_poly.pdbx_strand_id
1 'polypeptide(L)'
;FMSEKVKGHLPIPQLKDAITKLEVMPSMRALMTAGPALERDNTAGYNCSYMPVDDPKSFDEAMYILLCGTGVGFSVERQYVSKLPDIPEVLEKVDTVIQVQDSKEGWAKALRKLIGHLYMGEVPTWDVSKIRPAGARLKIFGGRASGPAPLVDLFNFTVNMFRYNSGRKLS
;
A
#
# COMPACT_ATOMS: atom_id res chain seq x y z
N PHE A 1 -22.23 6.10 5.00
CA PHE A 1 -20.89 6.66 5.12
C PHE A 1 -20.79 7.78 6.17
N MET A 2 -21.80 8.59 6.31
CA MET A 2 -21.87 9.60 7.39
C MET A 2 -22.47 8.98 8.65
N SER A 3 -21.89 9.29 9.83
CA SER A 3 -22.47 8.87 11.10
C SER A 3 -23.89 9.42 11.27
N GLU A 4 -24.76 8.72 11.98
CA GLU A 4 -26.13 9.17 12.25
C GLU A 4 -26.18 10.57 12.90
N LYS A 5 -25.17 10.88 13.76
CA LYS A 5 -25.02 12.20 14.37
C LYS A 5 -24.86 13.31 13.34
N VAL A 6 -24.12 13.06 12.26
CA VAL A 6 -23.86 14.04 11.20
C VAL A 6 -25.04 14.15 10.26
N LYS A 7 -25.71 13.05 9.93
CA LYS A 7 -26.88 13.05 9.05
C LYS A 7 -27.99 13.95 9.54
N GLY A 8 -28.27 13.98 10.87
CA GLY A 8 -29.31 14.80 11.47
C GLY A 8 -29.07 16.32 11.38
N HIS A 9 -27.84 16.75 11.11
CA HIS A 9 -27.48 18.18 11.04
C HIS A 9 -27.24 18.69 9.61
N LEU A 10 -27.32 17.83 8.61
CA LEU A 10 -27.08 18.21 7.22
C LEU A 10 -28.37 18.44 6.44
N PRO A 11 -28.45 19.52 5.63
CA PRO A 11 -29.59 19.78 4.76
C PRO A 11 -29.55 18.85 3.54
N ILE A 12 -29.83 17.56 3.76
CA ILE A 12 -29.71 16.50 2.72
C ILE A 12 -30.51 16.80 1.45
N PRO A 13 -31.80 17.29 1.55
CA PRO A 13 -32.57 17.62 0.34
C PRO A 13 -31.91 18.71 -0.50
N GLN A 14 -31.43 19.79 0.15
CA GLN A 14 -30.76 20.90 -0.52
C GLN A 14 -29.44 20.47 -1.16
N LEU A 15 -28.63 19.62 -0.47
CA LEU A 15 -27.40 19.05 -1.02
C LEU A 15 -27.66 18.19 -2.26
N LYS A 16 -28.71 17.35 -2.23
CA LYS A 16 -29.10 16.54 -3.38
C LYS A 16 -29.52 17.42 -4.56
N ASP A 17 -30.31 18.45 -4.31
CA ASP A 17 -30.77 19.37 -5.34
C ASP A 17 -29.59 20.13 -5.99
N ALA A 18 -28.67 20.69 -5.17
CA ALA A 18 -27.49 21.40 -5.63
C ALA A 18 -26.54 20.50 -6.46
N ILE A 19 -26.36 19.23 -6.05
CA ILE A 19 -25.57 18.27 -6.81
C ILE A 19 -26.27 17.92 -8.13
N THR A 20 -27.58 17.71 -8.11
CA THR A 20 -28.36 17.38 -9.31
C THR A 20 -28.33 18.52 -10.32
N LYS A 21 -28.36 19.76 -9.85
CA LYS A 21 -28.26 20.97 -10.68
C LYS A 21 -26.84 21.35 -11.08
N LEU A 22 -25.83 20.57 -10.63
CA LEU A 22 -24.39 20.84 -10.86
C LEU A 22 -23.90 22.18 -10.27
N GLU A 23 -24.57 22.71 -9.26
CA GLU A 23 -24.15 23.91 -8.53
C GLU A 23 -22.94 23.60 -7.62
N VAL A 24 -22.86 22.37 -7.14
CA VAL A 24 -21.71 21.83 -6.39
C VAL A 24 -21.39 20.42 -6.87
N MET A 25 -20.11 20.07 -6.88
CA MET A 25 -19.66 18.71 -7.20
C MET A 25 -18.81 18.17 -6.09
N PRO A 26 -19.07 16.94 -5.60
CA PRO A 26 -18.15 16.21 -4.74
C PRO A 26 -16.83 15.93 -5.50
N SER A 27 -15.74 15.70 -4.77
CA SER A 27 -14.50 15.28 -5.42
C SER A 27 -14.70 13.98 -6.18
N MET A 28 -13.98 13.80 -7.29
CA MET A 28 -14.02 12.54 -8.06
C MET A 28 -13.71 11.34 -7.16
N ARG A 29 -12.78 11.48 -6.24
CA ARG A 29 -12.43 10.44 -5.26
C ARG A 29 -13.64 10.07 -4.39
N ALA A 30 -14.37 11.05 -3.87
CA ALA A 30 -15.57 10.81 -3.10
C ALA A 30 -16.66 10.08 -3.91
N LEU A 31 -16.85 10.47 -5.18
CA LEU A 31 -17.82 9.81 -6.06
C LEU A 31 -17.44 8.35 -6.36
N MET A 32 -16.16 8.06 -6.52
CA MET A 32 -15.66 6.71 -6.82
C MET A 32 -15.69 5.78 -5.61
N THR A 33 -15.43 6.30 -4.41
CA THR A 33 -15.13 5.47 -3.24
C THR A 33 -16.23 5.51 -2.18
N ALA A 34 -17.17 6.47 -2.25
CA ALA A 34 -18.29 6.56 -1.29
C ALA A 34 -19.11 5.25 -1.27
N GLY A 35 -19.42 4.78 -0.06
CA GLY A 35 -20.12 3.53 0.18
C GLY A 35 -19.16 2.40 0.61
N PRO A 36 -19.33 1.15 0.11
CA PRO A 36 -18.66 -0.02 0.63
C PRO A 36 -17.12 0.08 0.67
N ALA A 37 -16.51 0.81 -0.26
CA ALA A 37 -15.06 0.98 -0.29
C ALA A 37 -14.56 1.78 0.94
N LEU A 38 -15.19 2.92 1.23
CA LEU A 38 -14.83 3.75 2.39
C LEU A 38 -15.31 3.15 3.72
N GLU A 39 -16.42 2.42 3.73
CA GLU A 39 -16.87 1.69 4.93
C GLU A 39 -15.86 0.62 5.34
N ARG A 40 -15.24 -0.02 4.35
CA ARG A 40 -14.19 -1.03 4.58
C ARG A 40 -12.86 -0.40 4.99
N ASP A 41 -12.44 0.67 4.32
CA ASP A 41 -11.14 1.29 4.51
C ASP A 41 -11.20 2.78 4.12
N ASN A 42 -11.13 3.64 5.13
CA ASN A 42 -11.19 5.09 4.95
C ASN A 42 -9.99 5.67 4.18
N THR A 43 -8.88 4.95 4.10
CA THR A 43 -7.68 5.37 3.35
C THR A 43 -7.99 5.66 1.89
N ALA A 44 -8.93 4.89 1.29
CA ALA A 44 -9.37 5.10 -0.08
C ALA A 44 -10.03 6.47 -0.34
N GLY A 45 -10.46 7.18 0.70
CA GLY A 45 -11.06 8.53 0.60
C GLY A 45 -10.05 9.66 0.41
N TYR A 46 -8.76 9.41 0.63
CA TYR A 46 -7.71 10.41 0.51
C TYR A 46 -7.06 10.37 -0.88
N ASN A 47 -6.81 11.53 -1.47
CA ASN A 47 -6.11 11.63 -2.75
C ASN A 47 -4.60 11.47 -2.59
N CYS A 48 -4.04 12.08 -1.56
CA CYS A 48 -2.60 12.14 -1.33
C CYS A 48 -2.29 11.96 0.15
N SER A 49 -1.11 11.46 0.41
CA SER A 49 -0.49 11.34 1.73
C SER A 49 0.99 11.69 1.65
N TYR A 50 1.61 11.84 2.79
CA TYR A 50 3.06 12.05 2.90
C TYR A 50 3.60 11.22 4.06
N MET A 51 4.82 10.70 3.89
CA MET A 51 5.52 10.00 4.95
C MET A 51 7.04 10.14 4.82
N PRO A 52 7.80 10.25 5.93
CA PRO A 52 9.24 10.10 5.91
C PRO A 52 9.62 8.60 5.81
N VAL A 53 10.76 8.31 5.19
CA VAL A 53 11.33 6.96 5.16
C VAL A 53 12.37 6.87 6.28
N ASP A 54 11.92 6.60 7.50
CA ASP A 54 12.75 6.56 8.71
C ASP A 54 12.61 5.27 9.53
N ASP A 55 11.78 4.36 9.09
CA ASP A 55 11.57 3.04 9.67
C ASP A 55 11.38 2.02 8.53
N PRO A 56 11.87 0.77 8.65
CA PRO A 56 11.64 -0.28 7.65
C PRO A 56 10.15 -0.50 7.29
N LYS A 57 9.22 -0.18 8.20
CA LYS A 57 7.78 -0.25 7.93
C LYS A 57 7.30 0.77 6.91
N SER A 58 8.03 1.87 6.71
CA SER A 58 7.66 2.89 5.73
C SER A 58 7.45 2.30 4.32
N PHE A 59 8.19 1.26 3.95
CA PHE A 59 8.09 0.64 2.64
C PHE A 59 6.77 -0.10 2.41
N ASP A 60 6.34 -0.91 3.36
CA ASP A 60 5.07 -1.65 3.23
C ASP A 60 3.85 -0.77 3.52
N GLU A 61 3.98 0.24 4.37
CA GLU A 61 2.95 1.25 4.59
C GLU A 61 2.71 2.09 3.34
N ALA A 62 3.78 2.55 2.66
CA ALA A 62 3.68 3.23 1.37
C ALA A 62 2.97 2.34 0.33
N MET A 63 3.37 1.07 0.23
CA MET A 63 2.73 0.11 -0.66
C MET A 63 1.25 -0.06 -0.34
N TYR A 64 0.88 -0.21 0.93
CA TYR A 64 -0.52 -0.35 1.34
C TYR A 64 -1.35 0.86 0.94
N ILE A 65 -0.86 2.07 1.22
CA ILE A 65 -1.54 3.33 0.87
C ILE A 65 -1.72 3.44 -0.64
N LEU A 66 -0.68 3.13 -1.43
CA LEU A 66 -0.76 3.09 -2.89
C LEU A 66 -1.79 2.07 -3.40
N LEU A 67 -1.87 0.88 -2.79
CA LEU A 67 -2.86 -0.15 -3.11
C LEU A 67 -4.29 0.27 -2.72
N CYS A 68 -4.46 1.24 -1.81
CA CYS A 68 -5.74 1.90 -1.53
C CYS A 68 -6.10 2.96 -2.59
N GLY A 69 -5.21 3.23 -3.53
CA GLY A 69 -5.39 4.23 -4.59
C GLY A 69 -5.04 5.66 -4.17
N THR A 70 -4.41 5.84 -3.01
CA THR A 70 -3.94 7.14 -2.51
C THR A 70 -2.49 7.35 -2.95
N GLY A 71 -2.16 8.51 -3.50
CA GLY A 71 -0.79 8.87 -3.83
C GLY A 71 0.06 9.04 -2.56
N VAL A 72 1.32 8.64 -2.62
CA VAL A 72 2.27 8.79 -1.50
C VAL A 72 3.43 9.66 -1.93
N GLY A 73 3.54 10.86 -1.33
CA GLY A 73 4.77 11.63 -1.29
C GLY A 73 5.65 11.09 -0.17
N PHE A 74 6.94 10.96 -0.42
CA PHE A 74 7.86 10.47 0.60
C PHE A 74 9.13 11.33 0.67
N SER A 75 9.75 11.37 1.85
CA SER A 75 11.06 12.00 2.04
C SER A 75 12.12 10.96 2.35
N VAL A 76 13.19 11.04 1.61
CA VAL A 76 14.43 10.25 1.81
C VAL A 76 15.59 11.17 2.21
N GLU A 77 15.29 12.30 2.85
CA GLU A 77 16.31 13.20 3.37
C GLU A 77 17.17 12.52 4.43
N ARG A 78 18.44 12.93 4.51
CA ARG A 78 19.43 12.30 5.40
C ARG A 78 18.95 12.17 6.85
N GLN A 79 18.23 13.13 7.37
CA GLN A 79 17.68 13.12 8.73
C GLN A 79 16.68 12.00 8.99
N TYR A 80 16.05 11.46 7.94
CA TYR A 80 15.12 10.34 8.03
C TYR A 80 15.85 9.02 7.73
N VAL A 81 16.46 8.88 6.56
CA VAL A 81 17.09 7.60 6.15
C VAL A 81 18.25 7.18 7.06
N SER A 82 18.90 8.14 7.77
CA SER A 82 19.92 7.81 8.76
C SER A 82 19.41 6.99 9.95
N LYS A 83 18.09 6.97 10.18
CA LYS A 83 17.47 6.17 11.24
C LYS A 83 17.25 4.72 10.83
N LEU A 84 17.28 4.42 9.53
CA LEU A 84 17.17 3.04 9.06
C LEU A 84 18.32 2.19 9.59
N PRO A 85 18.09 0.89 9.87
CA PRO A 85 19.16 -0.01 10.26
C PRO A 85 20.21 -0.17 9.15
N ASP A 86 21.40 -0.59 9.54
CA ASP A 86 22.41 -1.04 8.58
C ASP A 86 22.00 -2.37 7.97
N ILE A 87 22.29 -2.55 6.69
CA ILE A 87 22.09 -3.83 6.00
C ILE A 87 23.25 -4.75 6.39
N PRO A 88 22.99 -6.02 6.75
CA PRO A 88 24.05 -6.98 7.03
C PRO A 88 25.03 -7.13 5.87
N GLU A 89 26.29 -7.41 6.19
CA GLU A 89 27.33 -7.64 5.18
C GLU A 89 27.07 -8.89 4.34
N VAL A 90 26.46 -9.91 4.96
CA VAL A 90 26.16 -11.20 4.33
C VAL A 90 24.64 -11.39 4.30
N LEU A 91 24.16 -11.81 3.13
CA LEU A 91 22.77 -12.17 2.91
C LEU A 91 22.69 -13.63 2.44
N GLU A 92 22.22 -14.51 3.31
CA GLU A 92 22.15 -15.95 3.07
C GLU A 92 20.73 -16.40 2.70
N LYS A 93 20.64 -17.38 1.82
CA LYS A 93 19.35 -18.00 1.50
C LYS A 93 18.87 -18.83 2.68
N VAL A 94 17.59 -18.71 3.00
CA VAL A 94 16.93 -19.50 4.05
C VAL A 94 15.76 -20.29 3.48
N ASP A 95 15.37 -21.37 4.14
CA ASP A 95 14.26 -22.24 3.72
C ASP A 95 12.86 -21.62 4.03
N THR A 96 12.84 -20.42 4.61
CA THR A 96 11.59 -19.72 4.92
C THR A 96 10.84 -19.35 3.65
N VAL A 97 9.53 -19.68 3.60
CA VAL A 97 8.64 -19.35 2.49
C VAL A 97 7.59 -18.32 2.94
N ILE A 98 7.59 -17.14 2.33
CA ILE A 98 6.59 -16.10 2.57
C ILE A 98 5.33 -16.43 1.75
N GLN A 99 4.26 -16.87 2.43
CA GLN A 99 2.95 -17.07 1.80
C GLN A 99 2.25 -15.74 1.59
N VAL A 100 1.94 -15.40 0.33
CA VAL A 100 1.26 -14.15 -0.02
C VAL A 100 -0.24 -14.35 -0.12
N GLN A 101 -1.00 -13.55 0.63
CA GLN A 101 -2.46 -13.56 0.57
C GLN A 101 -2.95 -12.65 -0.56
N ASP A 102 -4.08 -13.02 -1.22
CA ASP A 102 -4.70 -12.25 -2.31
C ASP A 102 -5.51 -11.06 -1.79
N SER A 103 -4.84 -10.12 -1.12
CA SER A 103 -5.40 -8.87 -0.60
C SER A 103 -4.34 -7.78 -0.50
N LYS A 104 -4.75 -6.50 -0.41
CA LYS A 104 -3.85 -5.36 -0.18
C LYS A 104 -3.00 -5.57 1.06
N GLU A 105 -3.66 -5.96 2.14
CA GLU A 105 -3.04 -6.25 3.43
C GLU A 105 -2.07 -7.42 3.34
N GLY A 106 -2.41 -8.45 2.55
CA GLY A 106 -1.57 -9.61 2.33
C GLY A 106 -0.28 -9.27 1.57
N TRP A 107 -0.38 -8.43 0.57
CA TRP A 107 0.77 -7.95 -0.20
C TRP A 107 1.70 -7.08 0.66
N ALA A 108 1.14 -6.10 1.40
CA ALA A 108 1.90 -5.26 2.30
C ALA A 108 2.60 -6.07 3.41
N LYS A 109 1.88 -7.02 4.05
CA LYS A 109 2.46 -7.92 5.05
C LYS A 109 3.57 -8.80 4.48
N ALA A 110 3.46 -9.25 3.25
CA ALA A 110 4.50 -10.05 2.60
C ALA A 110 5.75 -9.22 2.35
N LEU A 111 5.61 -7.96 1.88
CA LEU A 111 6.73 -7.04 1.73
C LEU A 111 7.40 -6.73 3.08
N ARG A 112 6.60 -6.46 4.14
CA ARG A 112 7.12 -6.25 5.51
C ARG A 112 7.97 -7.44 5.97
N LYS A 113 7.48 -8.67 5.76
CA LYS A 113 8.23 -9.88 6.11
C LYS A 113 9.53 -10.00 5.33
N LEU A 114 9.48 -9.76 4.02
CA LEU A 114 10.67 -9.79 3.17
C LEU A 114 11.72 -8.80 3.68
N ILE A 115 11.36 -7.55 3.90
CA ILE A 115 12.28 -6.50 4.39
C ILE A 115 12.81 -6.86 5.78
N GLY A 116 11.97 -7.40 6.67
CA GLY A 116 12.41 -7.86 7.98
C GLY A 116 13.46 -8.96 7.91
N HIS A 117 13.27 -9.98 7.06
CA HIS A 117 14.26 -11.02 6.82
C HIS A 117 15.56 -10.46 6.22
N LEU A 118 15.45 -9.55 5.26
CA LEU A 118 16.63 -8.95 4.64
C LEU A 118 17.48 -8.15 5.64
N TYR A 119 16.86 -7.43 6.58
CA TYR A 119 17.59 -6.77 7.67
C TYR A 119 18.16 -7.74 8.71
N MET A 120 17.71 -8.99 8.74
CA MET A 120 18.33 -10.06 9.54
C MET A 120 19.46 -10.81 8.79
N GLY A 121 19.74 -10.44 7.54
CA GLY A 121 20.70 -11.15 6.70
C GLY A 121 20.13 -12.38 5.99
N GLU A 122 18.82 -12.53 5.97
CA GLU A 122 18.14 -13.70 5.42
C GLU A 122 17.45 -13.37 4.10
N VAL A 123 17.57 -14.25 3.11
CA VAL A 123 16.86 -14.16 1.82
C VAL A 123 15.85 -15.29 1.73
N PRO A 124 14.58 -15.05 2.11
CA PRO A 124 13.53 -16.04 2.01
C PRO A 124 13.06 -16.24 0.57
N THR A 125 12.32 -17.29 0.34
CA THR A 125 11.53 -17.49 -0.87
C THR A 125 10.09 -17.03 -0.65
N TRP A 126 9.28 -16.97 -1.72
CA TRP A 126 7.88 -16.56 -1.62
C TRP A 126 6.98 -17.44 -2.49
N ASP A 127 5.76 -17.64 -2.02
CA ASP A 127 4.73 -18.36 -2.73
C ASP A 127 3.56 -17.41 -3.04
N VAL A 128 3.31 -17.19 -4.32
CA VAL A 128 2.26 -16.31 -4.86
C VAL A 128 1.10 -17.09 -5.47
N SER A 129 1.06 -18.41 -5.27
CA SER A 129 0.06 -19.32 -5.88
C SER A 129 -1.39 -18.96 -5.53
N LYS A 130 -1.60 -18.30 -4.38
CA LYS A 130 -2.92 -17.86 -3.92
C LYS A 130 -3.40 -16.56 -4.54
N ILE A 131 -2.52 -15.84 -5.26
CA ILE A 131 -2.89 -14.57 -5.89
C ILE A 131 -3.69 -14.85 -7.16
N ARG A 132 -4.79 -14.11 -7.32
CA ARG A 132 -5.64 -14.21 -8.51
C ARG A 132 -4.85 -13.89 -9.77
N PRO A 133 -5.18 -14.52 -10.91
CA PRO A 133 -4.49 -14.30 -12.16
C PRO A 133 -4.73 -12.87 -12.70
N ALA A 134 -3.83 -12.42 -13.58
CA ALA A 134 -3.99 -11.19 -14.32
C ALA A 134 -5.32 -11.17 -15.09
N GLY A 135 -5.98 -10.01 -15.14
CA GLY A 135 -7.26 -9.83 -15.82
C GLY A 135 -8.50 -10.20 -14.99
N ALA A 136 -8.38 -10.86 -13.84
CA ALA A 136 -9.49 -11.16 -12.95
C ALA A 136 -10.19 -9.86 -12.49
N ARG A 137 -11.53 -9.88 -12.42
CA ARG A 137 -12.34 -8.70 -12.08
C ARG A 137 -12.20 -8.31 -10.60
N LEU A 138 -11.94 -7.05 -10.33
CA LEU A 138 -11.92 -6.52 -8.96
C LEU A 138 -13.35 -6.16 -8.53
N LYS A 139 -13.80 -6.73 -7.39
CA LYS A 139 -15.21 -6.64 -6.96
C LYS A 139 -15.57 -5.29 -6.32
N ILE A 140 -14.62 -4.59 -5.69
CA ILE A 140 -14.89 -3.40 -4.84
C ILE A 140 -14.58 -2.11 -5.58
N PHE A 141 -13.40 -2.00 -6.17
CA PHE A 141 -12.95 -0.77 -6.85
C PHE A 141 -13.19 -0.78 -8.37
N GLY A 142 -13.69 -1.89 -8.90
CA GLY A 142 -13.75 -2.09 -10.35
C GLY A 142 -12.35 -2.29 -10.97
N GLY A 143 -12.29 -2.50 -12.28
CA GLY A 143 -11.04 -2.78 -12.98
C GLY A 143 -10.62 -4.25 -12.93
N ARG A 144 -9.37 -4.51 -13.31
CA ARG A 144 -8.82 -5.86 -13.44
C ARG A 144 -7.55 -6.02 -12.60
N ALA A 145 -7.33 -7.21 -12.08
CA ALA A 145 -6.13 -7.55 -11.32
C ALA A 145 -4.91 -7.58 -12.23
N SER A 146 -3.76 -7.15 -11.70
CA SER A 146 -2.46 -7.24 -12.37
C SER A 146 -1.88 -8.66 -12.40
N GLY A 147 -2.38 -9.54 -11.53
CA GLY A 147 -1.75 -10.83 -11.25
C GLY A 147 -0.52 -10.69 -10.33
N PRO A 148 0.22 -11.78 -10.08
CA PRO A 148 1.35 -11.78 -9.16
C PRO A 148 2.64 -11.15 -9.70
N ALA A 149 2.80 -11.02 -11.01
CA ALA A 149 4.06 -10.60 -11.62
C ALA A 149 4.64 -9.28 -11.07
N PRO A 150 3.87 -8.18 -10.93
CA PRO A 150 4.43 -6.94 -10.40
C PRO A 150 4.94 -7.05 -8.96
N LEU A 151 4.32 -7.92 -8.14
CA LEU A 151 4.80 -8.16 -6.79
C LEU A 151 6.09 -8.96 -6.76
N VAL A 152 6.20 -9.97 -7.62
CA VAL A 152 7.44 -10.77 -7.78
C VAL A 152 8.58 -9.88 -8.25
N ASP A 153 8.32 -9.00 -9.22
CA ASP A 153 9.30 -8.03 -9.71
C ASP A 153 9.77 -7.09 -8.59
N LEU A 154 8.84 -6.57 -7.77
CA LEU A 154 9.16 -5.74 -6.62
C LEU A 154 10.03 -6.51 -5.60
N PHE A 155 9.71 -7.76 -5.30
CA PHE A 155 10.47 -8.57 -4.36
C PHE A 155 11.90 -8.84 -4.86
N ASN A 156 12.02 -9.22 -6.13
CA ASN A 156 13.33 -9.41 -6.76
C ASN A 156 14.15 -8.11 -6.75
N PHE A 157 13.54 -6.99 -7.09
CA PHE A 157 14.17 -5.67 -7.03
C PHE A 157 14.65 -5.35 -5.60
N THR A 158 13.78 -5.56 -4.59
CA THR A 158 14.11 -5.31 -3.18
C THR A 158 15.31 -6.14 -2.73
N VAL A 159 15.33 -7.45 -3.02
CA VAL A 159 16.46 -8.33 -2.69
C VAL A 159 17.75 -7.86 -3.37
N ASN A 160 17.69 -7.47 -4.63
CA ASN A 160 18.85 -6.98 -5.37
C ASN A 160 19.37 -5.66 -4.79
N MET A 161 18.48 -4.75 -4.38
CA MET A 161 18.89 -3.49 -3.74
C MET A 161 19.58 -3.73 -2.39
N PHE A 162 19.09 -4.68 -1.58
CA PHE A 162 19.74 -5.06 -0.34
C PHE A 162 21.13 -5.67 -0.59
N ARG A 163 21.26 -6.56 -1.56
CA ARG A 163 22.57 -7.13 -1.94
C ARG A 163 23.55 -6.07 -2.42
N TYR A 164 23.08 -5.11 -3.22
CA TYR A 164 23.93 -4.02 -3.70
C TYR A 164 24.43 -3.11 -2.57
N ASN A 165 23.65 -2.97 -1.52
CA ASN A 165 23.94 -2.12 -0.37
C ASN A 165 24.40 -2.90 0.87
N SER A 166 24.85 -4.16 0.74
CA SER A 166 25.38 -4.96 1.86
C SER A 166 26.45 -4.20 2.64
N GLY A 167 26.36 -4.25 3.98
CA GLY A 167 27.28 -3.56 4.89
C GLY A 167 27.07 -2.04 4.97
N ARG A 168 25.99 -1.50 4.38
CA ARG A 168 25.71 -0.06 4.37
C ARG A 168 24.23 0.22 4.72
N LYS A 169 23.92 1.47 4.98
CA LYS A 169 22.55 1.95 5.02
C LYS A 169 21.99 2.13 3.61
N LEU A 170 20.68 1.98 3.48
CA LEU A 170 19.97 2.50 2.30
C LEU A 170 20.12 4.02 2.27
N SER A 171 20.58 4.57 1.16
CA SER A 171 20.83 6.00 0.97
C SER A 171 20.32 6.45 -0.40
#